data_40fd41ca42834f37a3c72a55b761c5be
#
_entry.id   40fd41ca42834f37a3c72a55b761c5be
#
_cell.length_a   1.000
_cell.length_b   1.000
_cell.length_c   1.000
_cell.angle_alpha   90.00
_cell.angle_beta   90.00
_cell.angle_gamma   90.00
#
_symmetry.space_group_name_H-M   'P 1'
#
loop_
_entity.id
_entity.type
_entity.pdbx_description
1 polymer ?
#
loop_
_entity_poly.entity_id
_entity_poly.type
_entity_poly.pdbx_seq_one_letter_code
_entity_poly.pdbx_strand_id
1 'polypeptide(L)'
;MAPGSAKVGNAGEQLSSLALSSRLSEREREVAELLLQGLPYRDIGSQLFISAKTVEHHVARIRRRLGAESRSELLSMLRAILGSAG
;
A
#
# COMPACT_ATOMS: atom_id res chain seq x y z
N MET A 1 -32.23 -0.01 -10.19
CA MET A 1 -31.88 0.28 -10.14
C MET A 1 -31.03 0.80 -9.63
N ALA A 2 -30.84 0.94 -9.86
CA ALA A 2 -29.63 1.42 -9.47
C ALA A 2 -29.66 1.96 -8.11
N PRO A 3 -30.28 1.33 -7.27
CA PRO A 3 -30.22 1.72 -5.86
C PRO A 3 -28.80 1.77 -5.37
N GLY A 4 -27.97 0.99 -5.98
CA GLY A 4 -26.58 1.01 -5.56
C GLY A 4 -25.92 2.34 -5.77
N SER A 5 -26.38 3.10 -6.75
CA SER A 5 -25.74 4.37 -7.04
C SER A 5 -25.99 5.40 -5.96
N ALA A 6 -27.06 5.25 -5.22
CA ALA A 6 -27.32 6.19 -4.15
C ALA A 6 -26.29 6.10 -3.05
N LYS A 7 -25.72 4.93 -2.88
CA LYS A 7 -24.74 4.73 -1.81
C LYS A 7 -23.33 4.87 -2.29
N VAL A 8 -23.18 5.19 -3.53
CA VAL A 8 -21.86 5.22 -4.12
C VAL A 8 -20.95 6.18 -3.39
N GLY A 9 -21.47 7.26 -2.84
CA GLY A 9 -20.64 8.21 -2.16
C GLY A 9 -19.78 7.59 -1.09
N ASN A 10 -20.42 6.97 -0.13
CA ASN A 10 -19.67 6.35 0.97
C ASN A 10 -19.04 5.05 0.53
N ALA A 11 -19.78 4.26 -0.21
CA ALA A 11 -19.25 3.01 -0.68
C ALA A 11 -18.06 3.25 -1.61
N GLY A 12 -18.06 4.38 -2.31
CA GLY A 12 -16.99 4.68 -3.22
C GLY A 12 -15.66 4.86 -2.51
N GLU A 13 -15.68 5.48 -1.35
CA GLU A 13 -14.44 5.67 -0.61
C GLU A 13 -13.88 4.34 -0.13
N GLN A 14 -14.74 3.48 0.38
CA GLN A 14 -14.29 2.18 0.82
C GLN A 14 -13.79 1.35 -0.36
N LEU A 15 -14.51 1.41 -1.45
CA LEU A 15 -14.10 0.68 -2.64
C LEU A 15 -12.78 1.19 -3.17
N SER A 16 -12.55 2.50 -3.08
CA SER A 16 -11.27 3.05 -3.50
C SER A 16 -10.12 2.49 -2.67
N SER A 17 -10.30 2.44 -1.37
CA SER A 17 -9.26 1.87 -0.51
C SER A 17 -9.04 0.42 -0.81
N LEU A 18 -10.12 -0.33 -0.98
CA LEU A 18 -10.00 -1.75 -1.30
C LEU A 18 -9.36 -1.94 -2.67
N ALA A 19 -9.72 -1.11 -3.63
CA ALA A 19 -9.15 -1.21 -4.95
C ALA A 19 -7.67 -0.92 -4.93
N LEU A 20 -7.24 0.09 -4.17
CA LEU A 20 -5.83 0.40 -4.07
C LEU A 20 -5.09 -0.72 -3.36
N SER A 21 -5.67 -1.25 -2.31
CA SER A 21 -5.05 -2.35 -1.59
C SER A 21 -4.91 -3.57 -2.49
N SER A 22 -5.92 -3.86 -3.31
CA SER A 22 -5.88 -5.03 -4.17
C SER A 22 -4.93 -4.84 -5.35
N ARG A 23 -4.48 -3.62 -5.61
CA ARG A 23 -3.49 -3.38 -6.65
C ARG A 23 -2.11 -3.82 -6.23
N LEU A 24 -1.90 -3.99 -4.93
CA LEU A 24 -0.62 -4.44 -4.43
C LEU A 24 -0.58 -5.95 -4.47
N SER A 25 0.53 -6.49 -4.97
CA SER A 25 0.73 -7.92 -4.89
C SER A 25 0.92 -8.30 -3.42
N GLU A 26 0.84 -9.60 -3.15
CA GLU A 26 1.03 -10.06 -1.79
C GLU A 26 2.40 -9.66 -1.26
N ARG A 27 3.43 -9.81 -2.09
CA ARG A 27 4.77 -9.43 -1.69
C ARG A 27 4.89 -7.93 -1.46
N GLU A 28 4.25 -7.15 -2.32
CA GLU A 28 4.28 -5.70 -2.15
C GLU A 28 3.58 -5.28 -0.87
N ARG A 29 2.51 -5.97 -0.52
CA ARG A 29 1.83 -5.68 0.73
C ARG A 29 2.72 -6.00 1.92
N GLU A 30 3.44 -7.12 1.87
CA GLU A 30 4.36 -7.46 2.93
C GLU A 30 5.43 -6.39 3.10
N VAL A 31 5.98 -5.93 1.97
CA VAL A 31 6.96 -4.86 2.01
C VAL A 31 6.36 -3.60 2.61
N ALA A 32 5.15 -3.27 2.20
CA ALA A 32 4.49 -2.05 2.67
C ALA A 32 4.24 -2.10 4.16
N GLU A 33 3.83 -3.24 4.68
CA GLU A 33 3.57 -3.37 6.10
C GLU A 33 4.83 -3.18 6.92
N LEU A 34 5.94 -3.77 6.47
CA LEU A 34 7.20 -3.61 7.16
C LEU A 34 7.73 -2.19 7.04
N LEU A 35 7.46 -1.56 5.89
CA LEU A 35 7.84 -0.18 5.70
C LEU A 35 7.11 0.72 6.69
N LEU A 36 5.84 0.46 6.93
CA LEU A 36 5.07 1.24 7.90
C LEU A 36 5.58 1.06 9.32
N GLN A 37 6.21 -0.06 9.61
CA GLN A 37 6.82 -0.29 10.91
C GLN A 37 8.13 0.47 11.09
N GLY A 38 8.59 1.12 10.03
CA GLY A 38 9.79 1.93 10.12
C GLY A 38 11.08 1.17 9.91
N LEU A 39 10.99 -0.05 9.39
CA LEU A 39 12.18 -0.85 9.17
C LEU A 39 12.96 -0.33 7.97
N PRO A 40 14.30 -0.32 8.05
CA PRO A 40 15.10 0.01 6.88
C PRO A 40 15.02 -1.10 5.85
N TYR A 41 15.34 -0.75 4.61
CA TYR A 41 15.22 -1.71 3.50
C TYR A 41 16.00 -2.98 3.76
N ARG A 42 17.15 -2.85 4.39
CA ARG A 42 17.98 -4.00 4.69
C ARG A 42 17.26 -4.98 5.60
N ASP A 43 16.59 -4.45 6.61
CA ASP A 43 15.86 -5.30 7.55
C ASP A 43 14.63 -5.90 6.91
N ILE A 44 13.95 -5.13 6.07
CA ILE A 44 12.82 -5.67 5.34
C ILE A 44 13.28 -6.83 4.47
N GLY A 45 14.38 -6.63 3.76
CA GLY A 45 14.92 -7.67 2.91
C GLY A 45 15.30 -8.91 3.70
N SER A 46 15.87 -8.72 4.87
CA SER A 46 16.23 -9.82 5.74
C SER A 46 15.02 -10.65 6.11
N GLN A 47 13.93 -9.99 6.48
CA GLN A 47 12.74 -10.69 6.89
C GLN A 47 12.06 -11.41 5.73
N LEU A 48 12.16 -10.87 4.54
CA LEU A 48 11.48 -11.44 3.38
C LEU A 48 12.41 -12.27 2.51
N PHE A 49 13.67 -12.40 2.91
CA PHE A 49 14.67 -13.20 2.20
C PHE A 49 14.91 -12.65 0.79
N ILE A 50 14.97 -11.33 0.68
CA ILE A 50 15.30 -10.65 -0.56
C ILE A 50 16.33 -9.57 -0.25
N SER A 51 16.99 -9.06 -1.28
CA SER A 51 18.00 -8.04 -1.08
C SER A 51 17.36 -6.68 -0.83
N ALA A 52 18.13 -5.78 -0.22
CA ALA A 52 17.66 -4.42 -0.03
C ALA A 52 17.33 -3.75 -1.37
N LYS A 53 18.09 -4.11 -2.39
CA LYS A 53 17.84 -3.57 -3.72
C LYS A 53 16.47 -4.00 -4.23
N THR A 54 16.13 -5.26 -3.99
CA THR A 54 14.82 -5.77 -4.39
C THR A 54 13.71 -5.05 -3.62
N VAL A 55 13.95 -4.79 -2.33
CA VAL A 55 12.98 -4.02 -1.55
C VAL A 55 12.79 -2.63 -2.16
N GLU A 56 13.90 -2.01 -2.55
CA GLU A 56 13.84 -0.70 -3.18
C GLU A 56 12.97 -0.73 -4.43
N HIS A 57 13.13 -1.78 -5.23
CA HIS A 57 12.33 -1.92 -6.44
C HIS A 57 10.84 -2.10 -6.12
N HIS A 58 10.55 -2.86 -5.09
CA HIS A 58 9.16 -3.03 -4.67
C HIS A 58 8.56 -1.72 -4.21
N VAL A 59 9.32 -0.96 -3.42
CA VAL A 59 8.83 0.32 -2.92
C VAL A 59 8.56 1.29 -4.07
N ALA A 60 9.47 1.32 -5.04
CA ALA A 60 9.29 2.18 -6.20
C ALA A 60 8.05 1.80 -6.99
N ARG A 61 7.80 0.51 -7.11
CA ARG A 61 6.62 0.03 -7.83
C ARG A 61 5.34 0.38 -7.08
N ILE A 62 5.34 0.18 -5.76
CA ILE A 62 4.20 0.56 -4.93
C ILE A 62 3.90 2.04 -5.09
N ARG A 63 4.95 2.85 -5.03
CA ARG A 63 4.82 4.28 -5.14
C ARG A 63 4.15 4.68 -6.45
N ARG A 64 4.57 4.06 -7.54
CA ARG A 64 3.98 4.35 -8.84
C ARG A 64 2.53 3.91 -8.92
N ARG A 65 2.22 2.75 -8.38
CA ARG A 65 0.85 2.24 -8.43
C ARG A 65 -0.11 3.10 -7.64
N LEU A 66 0.35 3.63 -6.52
CA LEU A 66 -0.49 4.48 -5.69
C LEU A 66 -0.46 5.94 -6.11
N GLY A 67 0.45 6.30 -6.99
CA GLY A 67 0.54 7.67 -7.43
C GLY A 67 1.13 8.60 -6.38
N ALA A 68 1.92 8.08 -5.46
CA ALA A 68 2.53 8.90 -4.43
C ALA A 68 3.71 9.65 -5.02
N GLU A 69 3.82 10.93 -4.70
CA GLU A 69 4.87 11.77 -5.26
C GLU A 69 6.06 11.91 -4.32
N SER A 70 5.90 11.53 -3.07
CA SER A 70 6.98 11.61 -2.11
C SER A 70 6.89 10.42 -1.17
N ARG A 71 7.97 10.20 -0.43
CA ARG A 71 7.97 9.14 0.57
C ARG A 71 6.94 9.42 1.66
N SER A 72 6.82 10.66 2.06
CA SER A 72 5.84 11.07 3.05
C SER A 72 4.44 10.72 2.60
N GLU A 73 4.14 11.05 1.36
CA GLU A 73 2.82 10.77 0.81
C GLU A 73 2.59 9.27 0.70
N LEU A 74 3.63 8.54 0.31
CA LEU A 74 3.53 7.09 0.21
C LEU A 74 3.17 6.48 1.57
N LEU A 75 3.88 6.87 2.61
CA LEU A 75 3.62 6.33 3.93
C LEU A 75 2.23 6.70 4.42
N SER A 76 1.80 7.91 4.11
CA SER A 76 0.47 8.37 4.48
C SER A 76 -0.60 7.54 3.79
N MET A 77 -0.42 7.27 2.51
CA MET A 77 -1.37 6.47 1.75
C MET A 77 -1.38 5.03 2.24
N LEU A 78 -0.22 4.47 2.50
CA LEU A 78 -0.15 3.11 3.01
C LEU A 78 -0.79 3.00 4.38
N ARG A 79 -0.62 4.01 5.21
CA ARG A 79 -1.24 4.00 6.53
C ARG A 79 -2.75 4.00 6.40
N ALA A 80 -3.27 4.75 5.43
CA ALA A 80 -4.71 4.78 5.21
C ALA A 80 -5.23 3.45 4.66
N ILE A 81 -4.46 2.82 3.78
CA ILE A 81 -4.89 1.58 3.14
C ILE A 81 -4.74 0.38 4.06
N LEU A 82 -3.58 0.26 4.71
CA LEU A 82 -3.25 -0.92 5.49
C LEU A 82 -3.47 -0.72 6.98
N GLY A 83 -3.19 0.47 7.45
CA GLY A 83 -3.29 0.74 8.87
C GLY A 83 -4.71 0.78 9.38
N SER A 84 -5.65 1.12 8.52
CA SER A 84 -7.03 1.23 8.96
C SER A 84 -7.63 -0.14 9.28
N ALA A 85 -6.98 -1.20 8.83
CA ALA A 85 -7.46 -2.53 9.13
C ALA A 85 -7.17 -2.94 10.56
N GLY A 86 -6.24 -2.25 11.20
CA GLY A 86 -5.87 -2.58 12.58
C GLY A 86 -6.74 -1.90 13.62
#